data_ee34009c1358e3dc2293de7b5915380e
#
_entry.id   ee34009c1358e3dc2293de7b5915380e
#
_cell.length_a   1.000
_cell.length_b   1.000
_cell.length_c   1.000
_cell.angle_alpha   90.00
_cell.angle_beta   90.00
_cell.angle_gamma   90.00
#
_symmetry.space_group_name_H-M   'P 1'
#
loop_
_entity.id
_entity.type
_entity.pdbx_description
1 polymer ?
#
loop_
_entity_poly.entity_id
_entity_poly.type
_entity_poly.pdbx_seq_one_letter_code
_entity_poly.pdbx_strand_id
1 'polypeptide(L)'
;MQENLTLEQQKKELQMTLSKFTHEIRNPVALIQSELQMLASAHPELNSYDGWYGIMENLEYIRELLNELSRYNNAEHLSPVQTDITLLLKSIIRSFRPALDY
;
A
#
# COMPACT_ATOMS: atom_id res chain seq x y z
N MET A 1 7.06 25.91 -22.89
CA MET A 1 5.65 25.88 -22.46
C MET A 1 5.04 24.50 -22.49
N GLN A 2 5.19 23.78 -23.60
CA GLN A 2 4.65 22.41 -23.68
C GLN A 2 5.33 21.46 -22.70
N GLU A 3 6.62 21.67 -22.43
CA GLU A 3 7.36 20.83 -21.49
C GLU A 3 6.84 20.96 -20.05
N ASN A 4 6.49 22.19 -19.63
CA ASN A 4 5.96 22.42 -18.29
C ASN A 4 4.57 21.80 -18.12
N LEU A 5 3.72 21.90 -19.13
CA LEU A 5 2.41 21.26 -19.12
C LEU A 5 2.54 19.74 -19.09
N THR A 6 3.49 19.19 -19.82
CA THR A 6 3.74 17.75 -19.85
C THR A 6 4.18 17.24 -18.48
N LEU A 7 5.07 17.99 -17.81
CA LEU A 7 5.53 17.62 -16.47
C LEU A 7 4.40 17.69 -15.45
N GLU A 8 3.57 18.73 -15.52
CA GLU A 8 2.42 18.85 -14.62
C GLU A 8 1.40 17.76 -14.87
N GLN A 9 1.15 17.42 -16.14
CA GLN A 9 0.26 16.31 -16.48
C GLN A 9 0.78 14.99 -15.96
N GLN A 10 2.09 14.72 -16.12
CA GLN A 10 2.70 13.51 -15.61
C GLN A 10 2.61 13.44 -14.09
N LYS A 11 2.78 14.56 -13.41
CA LYS A 11 2.67 14.63 -11.96
C LYS A 11 1.25 14.32 -11.51
N LYS A 12 0.25 14.90 -12.19
CA LYS A 12 -1.16 14.63 -11.89
C LYS A 12 -1.51 13.17 -12.14
N GLU A 13 -1.05 12.63 -13.26
CA GLU A 13 -1.29 11.23 -13.60
C GLU A 13 -0.70 10.30 -12.54
N LEU A 14 0.51 10.61 -12.07
CA LEU A 14 1.15 9.84 -11.03
C LEU A 14 0.35 9.91 -9.73
N GLN A 15 -0.11 11.10 -9.35
CA GLN A 15 -0.92 11.27 -8.15
C GLN A 15 -2.23 10.50 -8.24
N MET A 16 -2.90 10.54 -9.38
CA MET A 16 -4.13 9.80 -9.60
C MET A 16 -3.89 8.28 -9.57
N THR A 17 -2.81 7.84 -10.19
CA THR A 17 -2.44 6.42 -10.21
C THR A 17 -2.13 5.93 -8.81
N LEU A 18 -1.39 6.70 -8.03
CA LEU A 18 -1.07 6.34 -6.64
C LEU A 18 -2.31 6.29 -5.77
N SER A 19 -3.21 7.26 -5.95
CA SER A 19 -4.47 7.29 -5.21
C SER A 19 -5.33 6.07 -5.51
N LYS A 20 -5.49 5.76 -6.78
CA LYS A 20 -6.26 4.60 -7.22
C LYS A 20 -5.62 3.30 -6.73
N PHE A 21 -4.31 3.17 -6.87
CA PHE A 21 -3.56 2.00 -6.43
C PHE A 21 -3.70 1.80 -4.91
N THR A 22 -3.58 2.88 -4.15
CA THR A 22 -3.72 2.83 -2.69
C THR A 22 -5.11 2.32 -2.30
N HIS A 23 -6.16 2.84 -2.96
CA HIS A 23 -7.52 2.38 -2.71
C HIS A 23 -7.72 0.92 -3.07
N GLU A 24 -7.22 0.50 -4.22
CA GLU A 24 -7.39 -0.86 -4.70
C GLU A 24 -6.67 -1.88 -3.82
N ILE A 25 -5.54 -1.50 -3.21
CA ILE A 25 -4.82 -2.38 -2.28
C ILE A 25 -5.45 -2.36 -0.90
N ARG A 26 -5.91 -1.19 -0.45
CA ARG A 26 -6.52 -1.07 0.87
C ARG A 26 -7.72 -1.99 1.04
N ASN A 27 -8.52 -2.14 -0.02
CA ASN A 27 -9.72 -2.96 0.04
C ASN A 27 -9.42 -4.44 0.31
N PRO A 28 -8.58 -5.14 -0.49
CA PRO A 28 -8.27 -6.53 -0.19
C PRO A 28 -7.49 -6.71 1.11
N VAL A 29 -6.66 -5.76 1.50
CA VAL A 29 -5.93 -5.83 2.77
C VAL A 29 -6.91 -5.79 3.94
N ALA A 30 -7.88 -4.88 3.90
CA ALA A 30 -8.91 -4.80 4.93
C ALA A 30 -9.75 -6.07 4.99
N LEU A 31 -10.06 -6.65 3.83
CA LEU A 31 -10.83 -7.89 3.75
C LEU A 31 -10.06 -9.06 4.35
N ILE A 32 -8.78 -9.20 4.00
CA ILE A 32 -7.91 -10.24 4.55
C ILE A 32 -7.83 -10.10 6.07
N GLN A 33 -7.66 -8.88 6.55
CA GLN A 33 -7.57 -8.62 7.98
C GLN A 33 -8.85 -9.04 8.69
N SER A 34 -10.02 -8.70 8.12
CA SER A 34 -11.31 -9.11 8.67
C SER A 34 -11.47 -10.62 8.67
N GLU A 35 -11.10 -11.28 7.59
CA GLU A 35 -11.20 -12.73 7.49
C GLU A 35 -10.30 -13.42 8.52
N LEU A 36 -9.08 -12.91 8.71
CA LEU A 36 -8.16 -13.47 9.70
C LEU A 36 -8.69 -13.28 11.12
N GLN A 37 -9.29 -12.12 11.41
CA GLN A 37 -9.90 -11.86 12.71
C GLN A 37 -11.09 -12.80 12.96
N MET A 38 -11.90 -13.04 11.95
CA MET A 38 -13.01 -13.99 12.06
C MET A 38 -12.52 -15.42 12.28
N LEU A 39 -11.46 -15.81 11.58
CA LEU A 39 -10.84 -17.11 11.79
C LEU A 39 -10.31 -17.26 13.22
N ALA A 40 -9.63 -16.25 13.73
CA ALA A 40 -9.09 -16.28 15.09
C ALA A 40 -10.20 -16.30 16.13
N SER A 41 -11.34 -15.68 15.85
CA SER A 41 -12.50 -15.75 16.75
C SER A 41 -13.11 -17.14 16.78
N ALA A 42 -13.20 -17.80 15.61
CA ALA A 42 -13.72 -19.16 15.52
C ALA A 42 -12.72 -20.22 16.01
N HIS A 43 -11.44 -19.92 15.88
CA HIS A 43 -10.35 -20.84 16.22
C HIS A 43 -9.31 -20.11 17.06
N PRO A 44 -9.58 -19.90 18.37
CA PRO A 44 -8.67 -19.14 19.23
C PRO A 44 -7.26 -19.72 19.32
N GLU A 45 -7.09 -21.01 19.03
CA GLU A 45 -5.80 -21.68 19.03
C GLU A 45 -4.84 -21.09 17.98
N LEU A 46 -5.37 -20.39 16.96
CA LEU A 46 -4.53 -19.72 15.97
C LEU A 46 -3.63 -18.66 16.59
N ASN A 47 -4.09 -18.02 17.66
CA ASN A 47 -3.31 -16.99 18.35
C ASN A 47 -2.03 -17.52 18.98
N SER A 48 -1.94 -18.86 19.19
CA SER A 48 -0.75 -19.46 19.76
C SER A 48 0.27 -19.92 18.70
N TYR A 49 -0.05 -19.83 17.43
CA TYR A 49 0.92 -20.13 16.38
C TYR A 49 1.89 -18.96 16.19
N ASP A 50 3.18 -19.28 16.15
CA ASP A 50 4.23 -18.26 16.05
C ASP A 50 4.08 -17.36 14.83
N GLY A 51 3.65 -17.93 13.70
CA GLY A 51 3.48 -17.17 12.48
C GLY A 51 2.26 -16.25 12.45
N TRP A 52 1.29 -16.50 13.32
CA TRP A 52 0.04 -15.73 13.33
C TRP A 52 0.27 -14.25 13.65
N TYR A 53 1.02 -14.01 14.71
CA TYR A 53 1.33 -12.65 15.13
C TYR A 53 2.09 -11.89 14.06
N GLY A 54 3.04 -12.56 13.38
CA GLY A 54 3.80 -11.97 12.31
C GLY A 54 2.92 -11.55 11.13
N ILE A 55 1.94 -12.39 10.78
CA ILE A 55 0.98 -12.06 9.71
C ILE A 55 0.18 -10.81 10.06
N MET A 56 -0.34 -10.74 11.28
CA MET A 56 -1.13 -9.60 11.71
C MET A 56 -0.29 -8.32 11.78
N GLU A 57 0.94 -8.41 12.23
CA GLU A 57 1.86 -7.28 12.25
C GLU A 57 2.18 -6.78 10.85
N ASN A 58 2.42 -7.69 9.91
CA ASN A 58 2.73 -7.31 8.54
C ASN A 58 1.54 -6.65 7.86
N LEU A 59 0.33 -7.11 8.13
CA LEU A 59 -0.87 -6.47 7.61
C LEU A 59 -1.04 -5.06 8.15
N GLU A 60 -0.79 -4.87 9.44
CA GLU A 60 -0.85 -3.55 10.05
C GLU A 60 0.22 -2.63 9.47
N TYR A 61 1.41 -3.16 9.23
CA TYR A 61 2.49 -2.41 8.59
C TYR A 61 2.09 -1.95 7.18
N ILE A 62 1.47 -2.82 6.40
CA ILE A 62 0.97 -2.48 5.07
C ILE A 62 -0.07 -1.36 5.15
N ARG A 63 -0.97 -1.43 6.13
CA ARG A 63 -1.97 -0.39 6.32
C ARG A 63 -1.32 0.95 6.64
N GLU A 64 -0.31 0.95 7.50
CA GLU A 64 0.43 2.16 7.84
C GLU A 64 1.12 2.76 6.62
N LEU A 65 1.72 1.90 5.77
CA LEU A 65 2.34 2.36 4.54
C LEU A 65 1.32 2.99 3.60
N LEU A 66 0.15 2.38 3.46
CA LEU A 66 -0.92 2.92 2.63
C LEU A 66 -1.40 4.27 3.15
N ASN A 67 -1.50 4.42 4.46
CA ASN A 67 -1.87 5.69 5.07
C ASN A 67 -0.81 6.76 4.81
N GLU A 68 0.45 6.41 4.91
CA GLU A 68 1.55 7.33 4.61
C GLU A 68 1.53 7.75 3.15
N LEU A 69 1.28 6.83 2.24
CA LEU A 69 1.17 7.12 0.83
C LEU A 69 0.00 8.05 0.53
N SER A 70 -1.13 7.85 1.21
CA SER A 70 -2.29 8.74 1.05
C SER A 70 -1.96 10.16 1.50
N ARG A 71 -1.28 10.30 2.62
CA ARG A 71 -0.83 11.61 3.11
C ARG A 71 0.14 12.25 2.14
N TYR A 72 1.09 11.46 1.65
CA TYR A 72 2.06 11.90 0.67
C TYR A 72 1.39 12.42 -0.59
N ASN A 73 0.42 11.65 -1.10
CA ASN A 73 -0.28 11.98 -2.34
C ASN A 73 -1.09 13.27 -2.22
N ASN A 74 -1.49 13.64 -0.99
CA ASN A 74 -2.24 14.86 -0.73
C ASN A 74 -1.33 16.05 -0.39
N ALA A 75 -0.03 15.81 -0.18
CA ALA A 75 0.92 16.87 0.12
C ALA A 75 1.39 17.54 -1.16
N GLU A 76 1.52 18.88 -1.13
CA GLU A 76 1.98 19.64 -2.28
C GLU A 76 3.50 19.57 -2.47
N HIS A 77 4.22 19.25 -1.41
CA HIS A 77 5.68 19.24 -1.43
C HIS A 77 6.22 17.86 -1.16
N LEU A 78 7.14 17.43 -2.04
CA LEU A 78 7.83 16.15 -1.90
C LEU A 78 9.01 16.30 -0.94
N SER A 79 8.91 15.68 0.23
CA SER A 79 10.06 15.57 1.13
C SER A 79 10.95 14.39 0.70
N PRO A 80 12.23 14.37 1.11
CA PRO A 80 13.09 13.22 0.82
C PRO A 80 12.54 11.90 1.35
N VAL A 81 11.89 11.92 2.50
CA VAL A 81 11.26 10.74 3.09
C VAL A 81 10.16 10.20 2.16
N GLN A 82 9.38 11.11 1.58
CA GLN A 82 8.31 10.75 0.65
C GLN A 82 8.86 10.13 -0.63
N THR A 83 10.01 10.60 -1.09
CA THR A 83 10.69 10.03 -2.25
C THR A 83 11.11 8.59 -1.95
N ASP A 84 11.62 8.33 -0.75
CA ASP A 84 12.01 6.98 -0.33
C ASP A 84 10.80 6.04 -0.29
N ILE A 85 9.66 6.52 0.20
CA ILE A 85 8.42 5.75 0.23
C ILE A 85 7.96 5.42 -1.19
N THR A 86 8.07 6.39 -2.10
CA THR A 86 7.72 6.18 -3.51
C THR A 86 8.59 5.12 -4.15
N LEU A 87 9.89 5.15 -3.89
CA LEU A 87 10.83 4.15 -4.40
C LEU A 87 10.53 2.77 -3.83
N LEU A 88 10.21 2.71 -2.54
CA LEU A 88 9.82 1.47 -1.89
C LEU A 88 8.55 0.90 -2.51
N LEU A 89 7.55 1.74 -2.77
CA LEU A 89 6.31 1.33 -3.40
C LEU A 89 6.55 0.78 -4.79
N LYS A 90 7.37 1.44 -5.59
CA LYS A 90 7.73 0.95 -6.91
C LYS A 90 8.39 -0.42 -6.85
N SER A 91 9.25 -0.61 -5.86
CA SER A 91 9.92 -1.90 -5.62
C SER A 91 8.90 -2.98 -5.28
N ILE A 92 7.94 -2.68 -4.42
CA ILE A 92 6.88 -3.60 -4.02
C ILE A 92 6.02 -3.98 -5.23
N ILE A 93 5.61 -3.00 -6.02
CA ILE A 93 4.80 -3.23 -7.22
C ILE A 93 5.57 -4.15 -8.19
N ARG A 94 6.85 -3.89 -8.37
CA ARG A 94 7.70 -4.69 -9.24
C ARG A 94 7.81 -6.12 -8.75
N SER A 95 7.87 -6.31 -7.44
CA SER A 95 7.94 -7.64 -6.81
C SER A 95 6.66 -8.42 -7.00
N PHE A 96 5.51 -7.75 -6.95
CA PHE A 96 4.21 -8.40 -7.12
C PHE A 96 3.83 -8.64 -8.58
N ARG A 97 4.48 -7.98 -9.50
CA ARG A 97 4.14 -8.07 -10.91
C ARG A 97 4.14 -9.51 -11.47
N PRO A 98 5.16 -10.33 -11.18
CA PRO A 98 5.13 -11.72 -11.66
C PRO A 98 3.95 -12.51 -11.11
N ALA A 99 3.52 -12.24 -9.91
CA ALA A 99 2.36 -12.90 -9.31
C ALA A 99 1.05 -12.45 -9.94
N LEU A 100 0.98 -11.20 -10.39
CA LEU A 100 -0.20 -10.62 -11.03
C LEU A 100 -0.33 -11.04 -12.49
N ASP A 101 0.77 -11.36 -13.14
CA ASP A 101 0.78 -11.79 -14.55
C ASP A 101 0.37 -13.25 -14.72
N TYR A 102 0.15 -13.95 -13.63
CA TYR A 102 -0.41 -15.28 -13.66
C TYR A 102 -1.93 -15.20 -13.69
#